data_c96d3ef6cf6961aff3004ca0dde83b7f
#
_entry.id   c96d3ef6cf6961aff3004ca0dde83b7f
#
_cell.length_a   1.000
_cell.length_b   1.000
_cell.length_c   1.000
_cell.angle_alpha   90.00
_cell.angle_beta   90.00
_cell.angle_gamma   90.00
#
_symmetry.space_group_name_H-M   'P 1'
#
loop_
_entity.id
_entity.type
_entity.pdbx_description
1 polymer ?
#
loop_
_entity_poly.entity_id
_entity_poly.type
_entity_poly.pdbx_seq_one_letter_code
_entity_poly.pdbx_strand_id
1 'polypeptide(L)'
;MLFSEGVGRGILTPEETFAFCIANGGLRLATYTTESDGAAYTLNIKKSRASAKFSVDKNGVPRLVIRVKASAGLESTAFSQTVPEISDTHPLPEEVLTDAENALSAQILEVFEKSRADGCDLFEVTEKLRKFENDYYSAYRDDILGRVLPQVEVKISALR
;
A
#
# COMPACT_ATOMS: atom_id res chain seq x y z
N MET A 1 -1.21 -2.96 16.85
CA MET A 1 -0.88 -1.83 17.75
C MET A 1 0.44 -1.25 17.28
N LEU A 2 0.52 0.08 17.19
CA LEU A 2 1.71 0.81 16.80
C LEU A 2 2.50 1.21 18.04
N PHE A 3 3.82 1.04 17.99
CA PHE A 3 4.71 1.44 19.08
C PHE A 3 5.81 2.35 18.55
N SER A 4 6.16 3.36 19.32
CA SER A 4 7.34 4.18 19.14
C SER A 4 8.03 4.32 20.48
N GLU A 5 9.32 4.00 20.56
CA GLU A 5 10.13 4.05 21.79
C GLU A 5 9.52 3.28 22.97
N GLY A 6 8.86 2.15 22.70
CA GLY A 6 8.19 1.32 23.70
C GLY A 6 6.81 1.83 24.18
N VAL A 7 6.33 2.96 23.63
CA VAL A 7 5.02 3.53 23.95
C VAL A 7 4.03 3.19 22.85
N GLY A 8 2.83 2.69 23.23
CA GLY A 8 1.73 2.49 22.28
C GLY A 8 1.23 3.82 21.74
N ARG A 9 1.21 3.99 20.42
CA ARG A 9 0.86 5.24 19.73
C ARG A 9 -0.46 5.16 18.98
N GLY A 10 -0.85 3.96 18.52
CA GLY A 10 -2.05 3.79 17.73
C GLY A 10 -2.37 2.33 17.42
N ILE A 11 -3.50 2.12 16.73
CA ILE A 11 -3.96 0.82 16.28
C ILE A 11 -4.30 0.93 14.80
N LEU A 12 -3.81 -0.01 14.00
CA LEU A 12 -4.26 -0.17 12.62
C LEU A 12 -5.54 -1.02 12.59
N THR A 13 -6.48 -0.64 11.74
CA THR A 13 -7.63 -1.48 11.40
C THR A 13 -7.17 -2.71 10.60
N PRO A 14 -8.03 -3.71 10.36
CA PRO A 14 -7.70 -4.83 9.48
C PRO A 14 -7.31 -4.37 8.06
N GLU A 15 -8.02 -3.40 7.49
CA GLU A 15 -7.77 -2.83 6.17
C GLU A 15 -6.44 -2.08 6.12
N GLU A 16 -6.14 -1.25 7.11
CA GLU A 16 -4.87 -0.57 7.26
C GLU A 16 -3.71 -1.57 7.45
N THR A 17 -3.95 -2.64 8.22
CA THR A 17 -2.97 -3.70 8.41
C THR A 17 -2.70 -4.43 7.09
N PHE A 18 -3.74 -4.72 6.30
CA PHE A 18 -3.59 -5.29 4.96
C PHE A 18 -2.74 -4.38 4.05
N ALA A 19 -3.08 -3.08 3.98
CA ALA A 19 -2.36 -2.10 3.17
C ALA A 19 -0.88 -1.99 3.59
N PHE A 20 -0.60 -1.99 4.88
CA PHE A 20 0.76 -2.02 5.41
C PHE A 20 1.51 -3.30 5.03
N CYS A 21 0.89 -4.47 5.24
CA CYS A 21 1.52 -5.76 4.93
C CYS A 21 1.84 -5.91 3.44
N ILE A 22 0.96 -5.48 2.55
CA ILE A 22 1.21 -5.56 1.11
C ILE A 22 2.31 -4.57 0.67
N ALA A 23 2.34 -3.36 1.27
CA ALA A 23 3.36 -2.35 1.01
C ALA A 23 4.77 -2.80 1.46
N ASN A 24 4.86 -3.66 2.46
CA ASN A 24 6.12 -4.25 2.93
C ASN A 24 6.45 -5.61 2.29
N GLY A 25 5.65 -6.08 1.33
CA GLY A 25 5.88 -7.37 0.66
C GLY A 25 5.67 -8.60 1.54
N GLY A 26 5.01 -8.43 2.70
CA GLY A 26 4.75 -9.51 3.67
C GLY A 26 3.55 -10.39 3.33
N LEU A 27 2.80 -10.08 2.27
CA LEU A 27 1.53 -10.73 1.94
C LEU A 27 1.73 -11.81 0.87
N ARG A 28 1.35 -13.05 1.19
CA ARG A 28 1.48 -14.20 0.26
C ARG A 28 0.14 -14.70 -0.26
N LEU A 29 -0.89 -14.59 0.53
CA LEU A 29 -2.25 -14.97 0.17
C LEU A 29 -3.22 -14.11 0.96
N ALA A 30 -4.12 -13.40 0.28
CA ALA A 30 -5.10 -12.56 0.93
C ALA A 30 -6.27 -12.24 0.01
N THR A 31 -7.39 -11.95 0.59
CA THR A 31 -8.58 -11.49 -0.08
C THR A 31 -8.66 -9.96 0.01
N TYR A 32 -8.95 -9.32 -1.11
CA TYR A 32 -9.14 -7.88 -1.20
C TYR A 32 -10.41 -7.56 -1.95
N THR A 33 -11.29 -6.75 -1.37
CA THR A 33 -12.54 -6.33 -2.00
C THR A 33 -12.41 -4.90 -2.51
N THR A 34 -12.78 -4.68 -3.77
CA THR A 34 -12.85 -3.38 -4.42
C THR A 34 -14.23 -3.18 -5.04
N GLU A 35 -14.63 -1.93 -5.20
CA GLU A 35 -15.84 -1.56 -5.93
C GLU A 35 -15.45 -1.06 -7.31
N SER A 36 -16.18 -1.49 -8.33
CA SER A 36 -16.06 -1.02 -9.70
C SER A 36 -17.43 -1.09 -10.36
N ASP A 37 -17.86 -0.02 -11.04
CA ASP A 37 -19.14 0.09 -11.72
C ASP A 37 -20.37 -0.31 -10.86
N GLY A 38 -20.35 0.02 -9.55
CA GLY A 38 -21.44 -0.30 -8.63
C GLY A 38 -21.55 -1.77 -8.24
N ALA A 39 -20.53 -2.56 -8.54
CA ALA A 39 -20.39 -3.94 -8.12
C ALA A 39 -19.17 -4.11 -7.20
N ALA A 40 -19.30 -4.98 -6.20
CA ALA A 40 -18.17 -5.35 -5.35
C ALA A 40 -17.49 -6.60 -5.91
N TYR A 41 -16.18 -6.50 -6.12
CA TYR A 41 -15.33 -7.57 -6.60
C TYR A 41 -14.38 -8.02 -5.50
N THR A 42 -14.43 -9.30 -5.17
CA THR A 42 -13.51 -9.90 -4.22
C THR A 42 -12.37 -10.57 -4.98
N LEU A 43 -11.16 -10.08 -4.77
CA LEU A 43 -9.95 -10.51 -5.44
C LEU A 43 -9.12 -11.38 -4.50
N ASN A 44 -8.68 -12.54 -5.00
CA ASN A 44 -7.73 -13.39 -4.29
C ASN A 44 -6.30 -13.04 -4.74
N ILE A 45 -5.56 -12.33 -3.89
CA ILE A 45 -4.16 -11.96 -4.13
C ILE A 45 -3.28 -13.15 -3.79
N LYS A 46 -2.62 -13.75 -4.78
CA LYS A 46 -1.80 -14.96 -4.60
C LYS A 46 -0.31 -14.69 -4.46
N LYS A 47 0.17 -13.58 -5.01
CA LYS A 47 1.58 -13.17 -4.92
C LYS A 47 1.65 -11.66 -4.83
N SER A 48 2.43 -11.17 -3.90
CA SER A 48 2.79 -9.76 -3.86
C SER A 48 4.30 -9.59 -3.67
N ARG A 49 4.83 -8.51 -4.21
CA ARG A 49 6.20 -8.04 -3.99
C ARG A 49 6.14 -6.54 -3.81
N ALA A 50 6.87 -6.05 -2.85
CA ALA A 50 7.01 -4.61 -2.65
C ALA A 50 8.48 -4.20 -2.65
N SER A 51 8.71 -2.96 -3.01
CA SER A 51 10.00 -2.30 -2.87
C SER A 51 9.78 -0.86 -2.47
N ALA A 52 10.57 -0.37 -1.54
CA ALA A 52 10.57 1.02 -1.14
C ALA A 52 11.93 1.64 -1.52
N LYS A 53 11.91 2.70 -2.32
CA LYS A 53 13.10 3.48 -2.67
C LYS A 53 12.99 4.86 -2.07
N PHE A 54 14.08 5.26 -1.45
CA PHE A 54 14.23 6.60 -0.91
C PHE A 54 15.18 7.40 -1.79
N SER A 55 14.90 8.69 -1.97
CA SER A 55 15.75 9.63 -2.68
C SER A 55 15.49 11.05 -2.22
N VAL A 56 16.50 11.90 -2.28
CA VAL A 56 16.34 13.36 -2.14
C VAL A 56 16.41 13.96 -3.53
N ASP A 57 15.42 14.76 -3.89
CA ASP A 57 15.40 15.40 -5.21
C ASP A 57 16.35 16.60 -5.26
N LYS A 58 16.49 17.22 -6.46
CA LYS A 58 17.40 18.36 -6.69
C LYS A 58 17.08 19.61 -5.85
N ASN A 59 15.85 19.68 -5.32
CA ASN A 59 15.39 20.77 -4.47
C ASN A 59 15.54 20.43 -2.97
N GLY A 60 16.17 19.32 -2.63
CA GLY A 60 16.33 18.87 -1.26
C GLY A 60 15.07 18.26 -0.66
N VAL A 61 14.07 17.87 -1.48
CA VAL A 61 12.82 17.26 -1.00
C VAL A 61 12.98 15.74 -0.94
N PRO A 62 12.85 15.14 0.25
CA PRO A 62 12.94 13.69 0.39
C PRO A 62 11.66 13.01 -0.11
N ARG A 63 11.83 11.97 -0.91
CA ARG A 63 10.75 11.17 -1.50
C ARG A 63 10.89 9.71 -1.13
N LEU A 64 9.80 9.10 -0.70
CA LEU A 64 9.69 7.66 -0.51
C LEU A 64 8.77 7.10 -1.60
N VAL A 65 9.32 6.32 -2.53
CA VAL A 65 8.54 5.66 -3.57
C VAL A 65 8.33 4.20 -3.19
N ILE A 66 7.09 3.84 -2.89
CA ILE A 66 6.66 2.49 -2.57
C ILE A 66 6.05 1.88 -3.85
N ARG A 67 6.63 0.79 -4.33
CA ARG A 67 6.12 0.05 -5.48
C ARG A 67 5.65 -1.32 -5.07
N VAL A 68 4.37 -1.60 -5.34
CA VAL A 68 3.74 -2.89 -5.10
C VAL A 68 3.41 -3.53 -6.45
N LYS A 69 3.77 -4.79 -6.60
CA LYS A 69 3.34 -5.63 -7.71
C LYS A 69 2.64 -6.86 -7.14
N ALA A 70 1.42 -7.10 -7.59
CA ALA A 70 0.63 -8.24 -7.14
C ALA A 70 0.03 -9.00 -8.33
N SER A 71 -0.36 -10.24 -8.11
CA SER A 71 -1.19 -11.00 -9.03
C SER A 71 -2.44 -11.48 -8.31
N ALA A 72 -3.60 -11.28 -8.96
CA ALA A 72 -4.90 -11.56 -8.38
C ALA A 72 -5.76 -12.39 -9.31
N GLY A 73 -6.58 -13.27 -8.72
CA GLY A 73 -7.69 -13.95 -9.38
C GLY A 73 -9.00 -13.45 -8.81
N LEU A 74 -10.08 -13.60 -9.58
CA LEU A 74 -11.43 -13.35 -9.07
C LEU A 74 -11.82 -14.46 -8.10
N GLU A 75 -12.34 -14.09 -6.93
CA GLU A 75 -12.89 -15.03 -5.96
C GLU A 75 -14.44 -15.00 -6.00
N SER A 76 -15.00 -13.79 -5.97
CA SER A 76 -16.44 -13.59 -6.05
C SER A 76 -16.80 -12.18 -6.52
N THR A 77 -18.03 -12.03 -6.98
CA THR A 77 -18.64 -10.73 -7.31
C THR A 77 -20.00 -10.62 -6.64
N ALA A 78 -20.28 -9.44 -6.09
CA ALA A 78 -21.59 -9.10 -5.59
C ALA A 78 -22.13 -7.90 -6.37
N PHE A 79 -23.24 -8.11 -7.09
CA PHE A 79 -23.91 -7.05 -7.83
C PHE A 79 -25.10 -6.52 -7.01
N SER A 80 -25.28 -5.22 -7.04
CA SER A 80 -26.44 -4.56 -6.43
C SER A 80 -27.76 -4.90 -7.14
N GLN A 81 -27.73 -5.27 -8.42
CA GLN A 81 -28.90 -5.70 -9.20
C GLN A 81 -28.49 -6.66 -10.32
N THR A 82 -29.19 -7.81 -10.40
CA THR A 82 -29.17 -8.85 -11.46
C THR A 82 -27.80 -9.27 -12.00
N VAL A 83 -27.39 -10.46 -11.61
CA VAL A 83 -26.08 -11.10 -11.92
C VAL A 83 -26.05 -11.58 -13.36
N PRO A 84 -25.07 -11.19 -14.21
CA PRO A 84 -24.60 -12.07 -15.26
C PRO A 84 -23.80 -13.20 -14.63
N GLU A 85 -24.04 -14.45 -15.02
CA GLU A 85 -23.19 -15.57 -14.63
C GLU A 85 -21.75 -15.31 -15.05
N ILE A 86 -20.90 -14.92 -14.09
CA ILE A 86 -19.46 -14.85 -14.32
C ILE A 86 -18.95 -16.26 -14.12
N SER A 87 -18.68 -16.95 -15.21
CA SER A 87 -18.02 -18.24 -15.16
C SER A 87 -16.55 -18.07 -14.78
N ASP A 88 -15.98 -19.05 -14.07
CA ASP A 88 -14.56 -19.11 -13.62
C ASP A 88 -13.52 -18.93 -14.76
N THR A 89 -13.96 -18.78 -15.99
CA THR A 89 -13.13 -18.67 -17.19
C THR A 89 -12.97 -17.24 -17.72
N HIS A 90 -13.65 -16.25 -17.14
CA HIS A 90 -13.49 -14.86 -17.60
C HIS A 90 -12.33 -14.17 -16.92
N PRO A 91 -11.42 -13.56 -17.71
CA PRO A 91 -10.37 -12.74 -17.14
C PRO A 91 -10.97 -11.55 -16.37
N LEU A 92 -10.35 -11.16 -15.26
CA LEU A 92 -10.71 -9.93 -14.53
C LEU A 92 -10.73 -8.75 -15.51
N PRO A 93 -11.80 -7.94 -15.52
CA PRO A 93 -11.82 -6.71 -16.31
C PRO A 93 -10.67 -5.78 -15.93
N GLU A 94 -10.08 -5.10 -16.91
CA GLU A 94 -8.95 -4.18 -16.66
C GLU A 94 -9.37 -3.01 -15.77
N GLU A 95 -10.62 -2.56 -15.86
CA GLU A 95 -11.22 -1.51 -15.03
C GLU A 95 -11.21 -1.91 -13.56
N VAL A 96 -11.63 -3.12 -13.23
CA VAL A 96 -11.63 -3.65 -11.85
C VAL A 96 -10.21 -3.68 -11.28
N LEU A 97 -9.22 -4.07 -12.10
CA LEU A 97 -7.81 -4.06 -11.68
C LEU A 97 -7.32 -2.63 -11.43
N THR A 98 -7.70 -1.69 -12.30
CA THR A 98 -7.32 -0.28 -12.16
C THR A 98 -7.95 0.35 -10.91
N ASP A 99 -9.22 0.06 -10.64
CA ASP A 99 -9.90 0.55 -9.45
C ASP A 99 -9.28 -0.03 -8.17
N ALA A 100 -8.94 -1.32 -8.18
CA ALA A 100 -8.23 -1.96 -7.09
C ALA A 100 -6.82 -1.36 -6.87
N GLU A 101 -6.07 -1.06 -7.94
CA GLU A 101 -4.77 -0.40 -7.88
C GLU A 101 -4.87 0.98 -7.25
N ASN A 102 -5.86 1.78 -7.67
CA ASN A 102 -6.10 3.13 -7.15
C ASN A 102 -6.53 3.11 -5.68
N ALA A 103 -7.50 2.27 -5.34
CA ALA A 103 -8.00 2.13 -3.97
C ALA A 103 -6.88 1.68 -3.02
N LEU A 104 -6.10 0.67 -3.41
CA LEU A 104 -5.00 0.17 -2.59
C LEU A 104 -3.87 1.20 -2.46
N SER A 105 -3.57 1.96 -3.52
CA SER A 105 -2.60 3.06 -3.46
C SER A 105 -3.01 4.12 -2.45
N ALA A 106 -4.30 4.51 -2.45
CA ALA A 106 -4.85 5.46 -1.50
C ALA A 106 -4.76 4.94 -0.06
N GLN A 107 -5.14 3.69 0.18
CA GLN A 107 -5.06 3.07 1.51
C GLN A 107 -3.63 3.00 2.05
N ILE A 108 -2.64 2.70 1.21
CA ILE A 108 -1.22 2.70 1.62
C ILE A 108 -0.78 4.12 2.01
N LEU A 109 -1.19 5.14 1.25
CA LEU A 109 -0.90 6.54 1.58
C LEU A 109 -1.56 6.95 2.90
N GLU A 110 -2.81 6.57 3.14
CA GLU A 110 -3.50 6.82 4.41
C GLU A 110 -2.78 6.20 5.60
N VAL A 111 -2.31 4.96 5.46
CA VAL A 111 -1.51 4.29 6.50
C VAL A 111 -0.20 5.03 6.76
N PHE A 112 0.47 5.51 5.71
CA PHE A 112 1.68 6.31 5.85
C PHE A 112 1.40 7.60 6.63
N GLU A 113 0.36 8.35 6.25
CA GLU A 113 -0.01 9.60 6.91
C GLU A 113 -0.42 9.39 8.37
N LYS A 114 -1.19 8.34 8.64
CA LYS A 114 -1.56 7.95 10.00
C LYS A 114 -0.33 7.62 10.84
N SER A 115 0.59 6.81 10.30
CA SER A 115 1.80 6.45 11.02
C SER A 115 2.66 7.67 11.34
N ARG A 116 2.73 8.62 10.41
CA ARG A 116 3.41 9.90 10.60
C ARG A 116 2.75 10.74 11.69
N ALA A 117 1.41 10.86 11.67
CA ALA A 117 0.66 11.60 12.67
C ALA A 117 0.81 10.99 14.08
N ASP A 118 0.89 9.67 14.17
CA ASP A 118 1.09 8.93 15.42
C ASP A 118 2.57 8.93 15.87
N GLY A 119 3.49 9.53 15.08
CA GLY A 119 4.93 9.52 15.36
C GLY A 119 5.57 8.14 15.27
N CYS A 120 4.98 7.23 14.48
CA CYS A 120 5.47 5.88 14.27
C CYS A 120 6.09 5.74 12.87
N ASP A 121 7.36 5.36 12.78
CA ASP A 121 8.05 5.13 11.50
C ASP A 121 7.80 3.71 10.98
N LEU A 122 6.56 3.41 10.57
CA LEU A 122 6.17 2.10 10.06
C LEU A 122 6.91 1.66 8.79
N PHE A 123 7.32 2.63 7.97
CA PHE A 123 7.97 2.36 6.69
C PHE A 123 9.50 2.44 6.76
N GLU A 124 10.05 2.53 7.99
CA GLU A 124 11.49 2.61 8.24
C GLU A 124 12.17 3.76 7.48
N VAL A 125 11.48 4.89 7.35
CA VAL A 125 11.96 6.06 6.60
C VAL A 125 13.24 6.59 7.21
N THR A 126 13.27 6.71 8.53
CA THR A 126 14.42 7.21 9.30
C THR A 126 15.65 6.33 9.08
N GLU A 127 15.47 4.99 9.14
CA GLU A 127 16.57 4.05 8.95
C GLU A 127 17.06 4.05 7.49
N LYS A 128 16.14 4.13 6.52
CA LYS A 128 16.50 4.22 5.10
C LYS A 128 17.28 5.49 4.78
N LEU A 129 16.85 6.63 5.35
CA LEU A 129 17.61 7.89 5.23
C LEU A 129 19.00 7.80 5.84
N ARG A 130 19.07 7.33 7.08
CA ARG A 130 20.34 7.16 7.76
C ARG A 130 21.32 6.30 6.95
N LYS A 131 20.80 5.28 6.26
CA LYS A 131 21.61 4.32 5.48
C LYS A 131 22.01 4.84 4.11
N PHE A 132 21.16 5.56 3.42
CA PHE A 132 21.34 5.91 2.01
C PHE A 132 21.57 7.40 1.75
N GLU A 133 21.14 8.29 2.68
CA GLU A 133 21.22 9.75 2.56
C GLU A 133 21.64 10.36 3.90
N ASN A 134 22.79 9.92 4.40
CA ASN A 134 23.27 10.25 5.75
C ASN A 134 23.46 11.77 6.00
N ASP A 135 23.84 12.53 4.99
CA ASP A 135 24.01 13.99 5.10
C ASP A 135 22.66 14.66 5.35
N TYR A 136 21.63 14.23 4.60
CA TYR A 136 20.26 14.71 4.80
C TYR A 136 19.73 14.27 6.17
N TYR A 137 19.94 13.01 6.55
CA TYR A 137 19.56 12.52 7.87
C TYR A 137 20.18 13.36 8.99
N SER A 138 21.48 13.65 8.92
CA SER A 138 22.20 14.42 9.95
C SER A 138 21.67 15.84 10.09
N ALA A 139 21.23 16.45 8.98
CA ALA A 139 20.70 17.82 8.97
C ALA A 139 19.24 17.91 9.49
N TYR A 140 18.43 16.86 9.34
CA TYR A 140 16.98 16.93 9.58
C TYR A 140 16.44 15.80 10.46
N ARG A 141 17.27 15.09 11.21
CA ARG A 141 16.89 13.90 11.99
C ARG A 141 15.68 14.07 12.90
N ASP A 142 15.45 15.29 13.41
CA ASP A 142 14.40 15.57 14.39
C ASP A 142 13.01 15.77 13.75
N ASP A 143 12.95 15.94 12.40
CA ASP A 143 11.70 16.17 11.65
C ASP A 143 11.65 15.40 10.31
N ILE A 144 12.29 14.26 10.25
CA ILE A 144 12.40 13.49 9.00
C ILE A 144 11.04 13.04 8.49
N LEU A 145 10.22 12.44 9.35
CA LEU A 145 8.91 11.92 8.96
C LEU A 145 7.98 13.01 8.42
N GLY A 146 8.05 14.23 9.00
CA GLY A 146 7.26 15.37 8.57
C GLY A 146 7.62 15.88 7.17
N ARG A 147 8.86 15.64 6.72
CA ARG A 147 9.39 16.17 5.45
C ARG A 147 9.25 15.25 4.27
N VAL A 148 9.12 13.94 4.51
CA VAL A 148 9.08 12.94 3.44
C VAL A 148 7.77 13.00 2.67
N LEU A 149 7.87 13.05 1.34
CA LEU A 149 6.73 12.94 0.44
C LEU A 149 6.59 11.47 -0.01
N PRO A 150 5.53 10.78 0.40
CA PRO A 150 5.25 9.42 -0.06
C PRO A 150 4.69 9.45 -1.48
N GLN A 151 5.10 8.48 -2.28
CA GLN A 151 4.51 8.15 -3.57
C GLN A 151 4.28 6.65 -3.61
N VAL A 152 3.08 6.24 -3.97
CA VAL A 152 2.70 4.82 -4.05
C VAL A 152 2.33 4.47 -5.48
N GLU A 153 2.91 3.38 -5.97
CA GLU A 153 2.63 2.81 -7.28
C GLU A 153 2.22 1.35 -7.07
N VAL A 154 0.96 1.03 -7.30
CA VAL A 154 0.44 -0.34 -7.24
C VAL A 154 0.18 -0.85 -8.65
N LYS A 155 0.57 -2.09 -8.92
CA LYS A 155 0.26 -2.80 -10.15
C LYS A 155 -0.23 -4.20 -9.86
N ILE A 156 -1.45 -4.51 -10.32
CA ILE A 156 -2.10 -5.80 -10.14
C ILE A 156 -2.29 -6.44 -11.51
N SER A 157 -1.79 -7.66 -11.68
CA SER A 157 -2.00 -8.45 -12.90
C SER A 157 -2.98 -9.58 -12.65
N ALA A 158 -3.88 -9.83 -13.60
CA ALA A 158 -4.75 -11.00 -13.55
C ALA A 158 -3.92 -12.30 -13.58
N LEU A 159 -4.31 -13.26 -12.76
CA LEU A 159 -3.82 -14.65 -12.87
C LEU A 159 -4.44 -15.28 -14.12
N ARG A 160 -3.59 -15.86 -14.93
CA ARG A 160 -3.99 -16.69 -16.08
C ARG A 160 -4.17 -18.13 -15.65
#